data_1826fdcb320da94c8799d3ee18968dd8
#
_entry.id   1826fdcb320da94c8799d3ee18968dd8
#
_cell.length_a   1.000
_cell.length_b   1.000
_cell.length_c   1.000
_cell.angle_alpha   90.00
_cell.angle_beta   90.00
_cell.angle_gamma   90.00
#
_symmetry.space_group_name_H-M   'P 1'
#
loop_
_entity.id
_entity.type
_entity.pdbx_description
1 polymer ?
#
loop_
_entity_poly.entity_id
_entity_poly.type
_entity_poly.pdbx_seq_one_letter_code
_entity_poly.pdbx_strand_id
1 'polypeptide(L)'
;MNTSDLSSNRHPLQPSHDRKKLSVKTALLDIWQVFSAEVRRIFSDPMVMLVFFIATLLYPLIFCSVYYKETVINLPVAVVDDSDCEASHRFIHKLESTPEIEVAYHCCNLAEARHLMNNHSIHAIFYFPHDYGTRLASLRTARVAVMCDMSSFLYYKNALLGGNNVLIDEMHTIELQRYALTGITGQQASDLVQPVVYDDVKLYNPAGGFSSFFLPALLMLIVHQTLFIGILILCGDANENHRALRLIPPRLRNHSIHRVTIGRTLCFVLLYIPITLIDLWLIPHWFNMPQLGSLRHILVFLLPFILSVTLFGMSFGNLFVRQKMSGVLCCVFFSVILFFLSGMVWPQSNMPRFWYLFSHIFPSTPGIQGFVRISTMGATLAEVRHEYLTLWVQVLVYFCTACASLRFIKKYRKS
;
A
#
# COMPACT_ATOMS: atom_id res chain seq x y z
N MET A 1 -43.73 81.19 36.14
CA MET A 1 -43.17 81.84 34.94
C MET A 1 -42.18 80.93 34.30
N ASN A 2 -42.53 80.41 33.14
CA ASN A 2 -41.83 79.72 32.11
C ASN A 2 -40.74 78.69 32.45
N THR A 3 -41.18 77.47 32.35
CA THR A 3 -40.41 76.28 32.03
C THR A 3 -40.62 76.01 30.55
N SER A 4 -39.59 76.07 29.75
CA SER A 4 -39.59 75.51 28.39
C SER A 4 -38.18 75.23 27.93
N ASP A 5 -38.04 74.06 27.32
CA ASP A 5 -37.01 73.64 26.38
C ASP A 5 -35.69 73.09 26.92
N LEU A 6 -35.70 71.76 27.12
CA LEU A 6 -34.54 70.87 26.88
C LEU A 6 -35.00 69.73 26.01
N SER A 7 -35.09 69.95 24.72
CA SER A 7 -35.28 68.91 23.74
C SER A 7 -33.97 68.10 23.56
N SER A 8 -34.00 66.91 24.04
CA SER A 8 -32.98 65.86 23.91
C SER A 8 -32.77 65.50 22.44
N ASN A 9 -31.67 65.92 21.88
CA ASN A 9 -31.17 65.43 20.59
C ASN A 9 -30.46 64.09 20.76
N ARG A 10 -31.22 62.97 20.86
CA ARG A 10 -30.67 61.63 20.75
C ARG A 10 -30.47 61.34 19.27
N HIS A 11 -29.24 61.51 18.76
CA HIS A 11 -28.81 60.87 17.54
C HIS A 11 -28.80 59.33 17.72
N PRO A 12 -29.51 58.56 16.86
CA PRO A 12 -29.37 57.12 16.87
C PRO A 12 -27.96 56.79 16.34
N LEU A 13 -27.15 56.14 17.19
CA LEU A 13 -25.91 55.48 16.79
C LEU A 13 -26.23 54.44 15.73
N GLN A 14 -26.08 54.77 14.47
CA GLN A 14 -26.04 53.80 13.37
C GLN A 14 -24.89 52.85 13.63
N PRO A 15 -25.12 51.53 13.65
CA PRO A 15 -24.01 50.57 13.65
C PRO A 15 -23.32 50.68 12.29
N SER A 16 -22.13 51.26 12.26
CA SER A 16 -21.27 51.26 11.10
C SER A 16 -20.88 49.84 10.78
N HIS A 17 -21.68 49.15 9.98
CA HIS A 17 -21.33 47.93 9.28
C HIS A 17 -20.31 48.27 8.20
N ASP A 18 -19.12 48.63 8.60
CA ASP A 18 -17.96 48.68 7.74
C ASP A 18 -17.46 47.23 7.51
N ARG A 19 -18.26 46.46 6.78
CA ARG A 19 -17.81 45.26 6.10
C ARG A 19 -16.86 45.73 5.01
N LYS A 20 -15.61 46.05 5.39
CA LYS A 20 -14.51 46.17 4.43
C LYS A 20 -14.52 44.91 3.59
N LYS A 21 -14.97 44.99 2.32
CA LYS A 21 -14.78 43.95 1.32
C LYS A 21 -13.30 43.66 1.31
N LEU A 22 -12.87 42.56 1.97
CA LEU A 22 -11.47 42.15 2.02
C LEU A 22 -11.00 41.96 0.57
N SER A 23 -10.08 42.81 0.13
CA SER A 23 -9.46 42.66 -1.20
C SER A 23 -8.88 41.28 -1.37
N VAL A 24 -8.97 40.69 -2.56
CA VAL A 24 -8.35 39.41 -2.91
C VAL A 24 -6.84 39.40 -2.54
N LYS A 25 -6.18 40.55 -2.71
CA LYS A 25 -4.78 40.76 -2.32
C LYS A 25 -4.54 40.48 -0.81
N THR A 26 -5.44 40.97 0.06
CA THR A 26 -5.30 40.69 1.51
C THR A 26 -5.56 39.22 1.84
N ALA A 27 -6.45 38.55 1.12
CA ALA A 27 -6.67 37.11 1.31
C ALA A 27 -5.46 36.29 0.93
N LEU A 28 -4.82 36.60 -0.19
CA LEU A 28 -3.58 35.92 -0.63
C LEU A 28 -2.41 36.19 0.33
N LEU A 29 -2.26 37.42 0.83
CA LEU A 29 -1.25 37.77 1.82
C LEU A 29 -1.46 36.99 3.14
N ASP A 30 -2.69 36.87 3.60
CA ASP A 30 -3.03 36.09 4.79
C ASP A 30 -2.67 34.59 4.62
N ILE A 31 -3.02 34.00 3.47
CA ILE A 31 -2.67 32.60 3.13
C ILE A 31 -1.16 32.43 3.10
N TRP A 32 -0.43 33.36 2.47
CA TRP A 32 1.03 33.32 2.38
C TRP A 32 1.71 33.44 3.75
N GLN A 33 1.20 34.30 4.64
CA GLN A 33 1.72 34.41 6.01
C GLN A 33 1.57 33.11 6.79
N VAL A 34 0.39 32.46 6.68
CA VAL A 34 0.16 31.17 7.33
C VAL A 34 1.05 30.08 6.72
N PHE A 35 1.16 30.03 5.41
CA PHE A 35 2.05 29.13 4.69
C PHE A 35 3.51 29.25 5.18
N SER A 36 4.04 30.47 5.16
CA SER A 36 5.44 30.74 5.58
C SER A 36 5.68 30.41 7.04
N ALA A 37 4.69 30.63 7.91
CA ALA A 37 4.77 30.27 9.31
C ALA A 37 4.81 28.76 9.51
N GLU A 38 3.99 28.01 8.75
CA GLU A 38 3.95 26.55 8.82
C GLU A 38 5.23 25.91 8.26
N VAL A 39 5.77 26.46 7.15
CA VAL A 39 7.09 26.05 6.61
C VAL A 39 8.18 26.19 7.68
N ARG A 40 8.32 27.36 8.30
CA ARG A 40 9.33 27.58 9.36
C ARG A 40 9.16 26.59 10.51
N ARG A 41 7.92 26.29 10.86
CA ARG A 41 7.61 25.36 11.93
C ARG A 41 8.02 23.93 11.61
N ILE A 42 7.77 23.46 10.39
CA ILE A 42 8.20 22.14 9.90
C ILE A 42 9.72 22.03 10.00
N PHE A 43 10.44 23.01 9.46
CA PHE A 43 11.91 22.99 9.45
C PHE A 43 12.56 23.26 10.81
N SER A 44 11.82 23.78 11.79
CA SER A 44 12.32 24.02 13.15
C SER A 44 12.09 22.83 14.10
N ASP A 45 11.25 21.84 13.73
CA ASP A 45 10.98 20.67 14.57
C ASP A 45 11.78 19.46 14.05
N PRO A 46 12.82 18.99 14.79
CA PRO A 46 13.65 17.89 14.32
C PRO A 46 12.88 16.57 14.17
N MET A 47 11.82 16.35 14.94
CA MET A 47 11.01 15.14 14.85
C MET A 47 10.16 15.13 13.57
N VAL A 48 9.61 16.28 13.20
CA VAL A 48 8.88 16.45 11.93
C VAL A 48 9.82 16.32 10.74
N MET A 49 11.03 16.91 10.83
CA MET A 49 12.06 16.78 9.81
C MET A 49 12.48 15.32 9.60
N LEU A 50 12.71 14.58 10.70
CA LEU A 50 13.02 13.16 10.64
C LEU A 50 11.94 12.39 9.90
N VAL A 51 10.67 12.63 10.24
CA VAL A 51 9.53 11.89 9.64
C VAL A 51 9.32 12.27 8.18
N PHE A 52 9.26 13.58 7.88
CA PHE A 52 8.91 14.06 6.54
C PHE A 52 9.99 13.80 5.47
N PHE A 53 11.26 13.86 5.85
CA PHE A 53 12.34 13.75 4.89
C PHE A 53 13.11 12.43 5.04
N ILE A 54 13.57 12.12 6.25
CA ILE A 54 14.44 10.95 6.44
C ILE A 54 13.61 9.65 6.37
N ALA A 55 12.56 9.51 7.18
CA ALA A 55 11.79 8.29 7.22
C ALA A 55 11.05 8.05 5.89
N THR A 56 10.45 9.10 5.31
CA THR A 56 9.71 8.97 4.06
C THR A 56 10.60 8.48 2.92
N LEU A 57 11.81 9.01 2.77
CA LEU A 57 12.73 8.59 1.70
C LEU A 57 13.47 7.28 2.03
N LEU A 58 13.78 7.04 3.30
CA LEU A 58 14.55 5.87 3.72
C LEU A 58 13.74 4.57 3.61
N TYR A 59 12.47 4.58 4.02
CA TYR A 59 11.62 3.38 3.97
C TYR A 59 11.45 2.83 2.54
N PRO A 60 11.11 3.62 1.52
CA PRO A 60 11.07 3.12 0.15
C PRO A 60 12.38 2.51 -0.33
N LEU A 61 13.52 3.15 -0.03
CA LEU A 61 14.84 2.63 -0.39
C LEU A 61 15.12 1.27 0.28
N ILE A 62 14.83 1.15 1.59
CA ILE A 62 15.00 -0.12 2.30
C ILE A 62 14.10 -1.19 1.69
N PHE A 63 12.81 -0.93 1.55
CA PHE A 63 11.88 -1.95 1.06
C PHE A 63 12.18 -2.36 -0.38
N CYS A 64 12.47 -1.41 -1.27
CA CYS A 64 12.86 -1.74 -2.63
C CYS A 64 14.17 -2.54 -2.70
N SER A 65 15.14 -2.26 -1.82
CA SER A 65 16.39 -3.02 -1.77
C SER A 65 16.22 -4.42 -1.18
N VAL A 66 15.42 -4.58 -0.12
CA VAL A 66 15.16 -5.88 0.52
C VAL A 66 14.39 -6.81 -0.42
N TYR A 67 13.40 -6.27 -1.12
CA TYR A 67 12.55 -7.04 -2.04
C TYR A 67 13.02 -7.00 -3.49
N TYR A 68 14.27 -6.61 -3.74
CA TYR A 68 14.84 -6.53 -5.10
C TYR A 68 14.78 -7.84 -5.88
N LYS A 69 14.98 -8.98 -5.18
CA LYS A 69 14.73 -10.30 -5.75
C LYS A 69 13.23 -10.56 -5.73
N GLU A 70 12.60 -10.44 -6.87
CA GLU A 70 11.15 -10.53 -7.02
C GLU A 70 10.56 -11.90 -6.68
N THR A 71 11.34 -12.97 -6.93
CA THR A 71 10.93 -14.36 -6.73
C THR A 71 11.90 -15.07 -5.81
N VAL A 72 11.40 -16.02 -5.06
CA VAL A 72 12.25 -16.98 -4.36
C VAL A 72 12.76 -17.97 -5.39
N ILE A 73 14.07 -18.08 -5.51
CA ILE A 73 14.78 -19.03 -6.38
C ILE A 73 15.57 -20.01 -5.50
N ASN A 74 15.87 -21.18 -6.03
CA ASN A 74 16.64 -22.22 -5.33
C ASN A 74 16.03 -22.58 -3.95
N LEU A 75 14.72 -22.87 -3.92
CA LEU A 75 14.06 -23.30 -2.71
C LEU A 75 14.61 -24.67 -2.28
N PRO A 76 15.25 -24.80 -1.10
CA PRO A 76 15.80 -26.08 -0.67
C PRO A 76 14.67 -27.08 -0.37
N VAL A 77 14.75 -28.23 -1.04
CA VAL A 77 13.81 -29.35 -0.85
C VAL A 77 14.55 -30.65 -0.58
N ALA A 78 13.84 -31.63 -0.02
CA ALA A 78 14.31 -32.99 0.07
C ALA A 78 13.53 -33.90 -0.87
N VAL A 79 14.21 -34.92 -1.39
CA VAL A 79 13.62 -36.00 -2.13
C VAL A 79 13.75 -37.29 -1.32
N VAL A 80 12.66 -38.06 -1.25
CA VAL A 80 12.62 -39.42 -0.69
C VAL A 80 12.15 -40.35 -1.80
N ASP A 81 13.02 -41.14 -2.35
CA ASP A 81 12.73 -42.09 -3.43
C ASP A 81 12.78 -43.53 -2.94
N ASP A 82 11.62 -44.09 -2.58
CA ASP A 82 11.50 -45.51 -2.18
C ASP A 82 11.35 -46.43 -3.41
N SER A 83 11.16 -45.85 -4.60
CA SER A 83 10.92 -46.64 -5.82
C SER A 83 12.22 -47.00 -6.57
N ASP A 84 13.24 -46.16 -6.44
CA ASP A 84 14.56 -46.28 -7.09
C ASP A 84 14.47 -46.76 -8.56
N CYS A 85 13.62 -46.07 -9.34
CA CYS A 85 13.38 -46.43 -10.74
C CYS A 85 13.82 -45.32 -11.70
N GLU A 86 14.02 -45.69 -12.99
CA GLU A 86 14.42 -44.73 -14.02
C GLU A 86 13.47 -43.56 -14.14
N ALA A 87 12.16 -43.77 -13.95
CA ALA A 87 11.18 -42.72 -14.05
C ALA A 87 11.24 -41.74 -12.86
N SER A 88 11.53 -42.21 -11.62
CA SER A 88 11.73 -41.34 -10.49
C SER A 88 13.02 -40.53 -10.63
N HIS A 89 14.12 -41.13 -11.08
CA HIS A 89 15.38 -40.45 -11.31
C HIS A 89 15.23 -39.37 -12.38
N ARG A 90 14.51 -39.65 -13.47
CA ARG A 90 14.23 -38.66 -14.50
C ARG A 90 13.41 -37.48 -13.99
N PHE A 91 12.40 -37.75 -13.18
CA PHE A 91 11.60 -36.67 -12.53
C PHE A 91 12.47 -35.83 -11.60
N ILE A 92 13.29 -36.44 -10.77
CA ILE A 92 14.21 -35.77 -9.85
C ILE A 92 15.18 -34.86 -10.62
N HIS A 93 15.79 -35.40 -11.69
CA HIS A 93 16.69 -34.59 -12.52
C HIS A 93 16.01 -33.39 -13.18
N LYS A 94 14.76 -33.55 -13.65
CA LYS A 94 13.97 -32.43 -14.15
C LYS A 94 13.68 -31.40 -13.03
N LEU A 95 13.40 -31.86 -11.80
CA LEU A 95 13.17 -31.01 -10.65
C LEU A 95 14.40 -30.17 -10.30
N GLU A 96 15.60 -30.77 -10.34
CA GLU A 96 16.89 -30.09 -10.15
C GLU A 96 17.19 -29.03 -11.23
N SER A 97 16.62 -29.21 -12.41
CA SER A 97 16.81 -28.27 -13.54
C SER A 97 15.89 -27.05 -13.45
N THR A 98 14.91 -27.02 -12.54
CA THR A 98 14.01 -25.88 -12.41
C THR A 98 14.66 -24.76 -11.58
N PRO A 99 14.48 -23.49 -11.97
CA PRO A 99 15.08 -22.37 -11.23
C PRO A 99 14.41 -22.12 -9.87
N GLU A 100 13.21 -22.64 -9.66
CA GLU A 100 12.43 -22.46 -8.42
C GLU A 100 12.90 -23.36 -7.28
N ILE A 101 13.47 -24.53 -7.59
CA ILE A 101 13.74 -25.61 -6.63
C ILE A 101 15.22 -25.99 -6.65
N GLU A 102 15.78 -26.26 -5.48
CA GLU A 102 17.08 -26.86 -5.28
C GLU A 102 16.91 -28.16 -4.48
N VAL A 103 17.24 -29.31 -5.07
CA VAL A 103 17.24 -30.58 -4.36
C VAL A 103 18.47 -30.62 -3.45
N ALA A 104 18.34 -30.13 -2.21
CA ALA A 104 19.43 -30.01 -1.26
C ALA A 104 19.73 -31.33 -0.56
N TYR A 105 18.76 -32.24 -0.42
CA TYR A 105 18.90 -33.48 0.31
C TYR A 105 18.19 -34.63 -0.38
N HIS A 106 18.90 -35.76 -0.49
CA HIS A 106 18.33 -37.07 -0.80
C HIS A 106 18.22 -37.85 0.50
N CYS A 107 17.02 -38.09 1.00
CA CYS A 107 16.76 -38.74 2.27
C CYS A 107 16.38 -40.22 2.06
N CYS A 108 16.87 -41.09 2.93
CA CYS A 108 16.55 -42.52 2.86
C CYS A 108 15.13 -42.84 3.34
N ASN A 109 14.49 -41.93 4.08
CA ASN A 109 13.15 -42.14 4.60
C ASN A 109 12.43 -40.82 4.90
N LEU A 110 11.11 -40.92 5.00
CA LEU A 110 10.26 -39.74 5.25
C LEU A 110 10.45 -39.11 6.64
N ALA A 111 10.92 -39.91 7.65
CA ALA A 111 11.15 -39.38 8.99
C ALA A 111 12.36 -38.44 9.02
N GLU A 112 13.42 -38.79 8.31
CA GLU A 112 14.60 -37.91 8.12
C GLU A 112 14.23 -36.62 7.42
N ALA A 113 13.50 -36.70 6.30
CA ALA A 113 13.05 -35.50 5.56
C ALA A 113 12.15 -34.60 6.42
N ARG A 114 11.24 -35.17 7.22
CA ARG A 114 10.41 -34.39 8.17
C ARG A 114 11.25 -33.72 9.26
N HIS A 115 12.31 -34.38 9.74
CA HIS A 115 13.22 -33.77 10.70
C HIS A 115 13.95 -32.56 10.11
N LEU A 116 14.38 -32.61 8.84
CA LEU A 116 14.98 -31.49 8.14
C LEU A 116 13.96 -30.34 7.92
N MET A 117 12.69 -30.66 7.63
CA MET A 117 11.64 -29.69 7.51
C MET A 117 11.33 -29.00 8.85
N ASN A 118 11.27 -29.76 9.96
CA ASN A 118 11.04 -29.20 11.29
C ASN A 118 12.17 -28.25 11.75
N ASN A 119 13.39 -28.50 11.25
CA ASN A 119 14.55 -27.64 11.51
C ASN A 119 14.67 -26.48 10.49
N HIS A 120 13.68 -26.31 9.61
CA HIS A 120 13.70 -25.30 8.53
C HIS A 120 14.91 -25.39 7.59
N SER A 121 15.55 -26.56 7.48
CA SER A 121 16.61 -26.78 6.51
C SER A 121 16.09 -27.00 5.10
N ILE A 122 14.84 -27.43 4.98
CA ILE A 122 14.09 -27.60 3.73
C ILE A 122 12.68 -27.09 3.90
N HIS A 123 12.01 -26.77 2.77
CA HIS A 123 10.66 -26.23 2.75
C HIS A 123 9.65 -27.08 1.98
N ALA A 124 10.11 -28.14 1.29
CA ALA A 124 9.23 -29.12 0.68
C ALA A 124 9.91 -30.49 0.62
N ILE A 125 9.09 -31.54 0.56
CA ILE A 125 9.50 -32.94 0.41
C ILE A 125 8.77 -33.51 -0.80
N PHE A 126 9.52 -34.08 -1.74
CA PHE A 126 8.99 -34.85 -2.86
C PHE A 126 9.17 -36.32 -2.52
N TYR A 127 8.08 -37.07 -2.37
CA TYR A 127 8.07 -38.47 -1.98
C TYR A 127 7.57 -39.35 -3.12
N PHE A 128 8.41 -40.30 -3.54
CA PHE A 128 8.11 -41.33 -4.53
C PHE A 128 7.91 -42.66 -3.80
N PRO A 129 6.70 -43.21 -3.76
CA PRO A 129 6.41 -44.47 -3.07
C PRO A 129 7.02 -45.65 -3.82
N HIS A 130 7.30 -46.72 -3.12
CA HIS A 130 7.91 -47.96 -3.64
C HIS A 130 7.22 -48.53 -4.89
N ASP A 131 5.91 -48.36 -5.02
CA ASP A 131 5.13 -48.89 -6.14
C ASP A 131 5.08 -47.93 -7.35
N TYR A 132 5.77 -46.77 -7.32
CA TYR A 132 5.72 -45.74 -8.37
C TYR A 132 6.10 -46.31 -9.73
N GLY A 133 7.27 -46.92 -9.89
CA GLY A 133 7.77 -47.49 -11.13
C GLY A 133 6.92 -48.65 -11.65
N THR A 134 6.51 -49.55 -10.73
CA THR A 134 5.69 -50.75 -11.09
C THR A 134 4.29 -50.33 -11.58
N ARG A 135 3.70 -49.29 -11.01
CA ARG A 135 2.42 -48.73 -11.47
C ARG A 135 2.56 -48.13 -12.85
N LEU A 136 3.61 -47.34 -13.11
CA LEU A 136 3.85 -46.75 -14.43
C LEU A 136 4.05 -47.81 -15.50
N ALA A 137 4.85 -48.85 -15.21
CA ALA A 137 5.09 -49.97 -16.11
C ALA A 137 3.80 -50.78 -16.39
N SER A 138 2.90 -50.87 -15.39
CA SER A 138 1.59 -51.54 -15.55
C SER A 138 0.51 -50.67 -16.14
N LEU A 139 0.85 -49.50 -16.70
CA LEU A 139 -0.09 -48.49 -17.27
C LEU A 139 -1.14 -47.97 -16.25
N ARG A 140 -0.82 -48.08 -14.96
CA ARG A 140 -1.67 -47.58 -13.86
C ARG A 140 -1.22 -46.18 -13.42
N THR A 141 -2.12 -45.49 -12.72
CA THR A 141 -1.81 -44.16 -12.14
C THR A 141 -0.79 -44.32 -11.01
N ALA A 142 0.38 -43.72 -11.17
CA ALA A 142 1.37 -43.54 -10.10
C ALA A 142 1.10 -42.20 -9.37
N ARG A 143 1.65 -42.07 -8.16
CA ARG A 143 1.47 -40.87 -7.32
C ARG A 143 2.82 -40.39 -6.84
N VAL A 144 3.03 -39.07 -6.92
CA VAL A 144 4.12 -38.38 -6.22
C VAL A 144 3.46 -37.54 -5.13
N ALA A 145 3.90 -37.64 -3.89
CA ALA A 145 3.39 -36.81 -2.82
C ALA A 145 4.30 -35.61 -2.60
N VAL A 146 3.76 -34.42 -2.65
CA VAL A 146 4.49 -33.18 -2.37
C VAL A 146 4.00 -32.64 -1.03
N MET A 147 4.89 -32.59 -0.04
CA MET A 147 4.60 -32.04 1.28
C MET A 147 5.32 -30.72 1.40
N CYS A 148 4.58 -29.61 1.56
CA CYS A 148 5.13 -28.27 1.59
C CYS A 148 4.94 -27.61 2.95
N ASP A 149 5.91 -26.81 3.34
CA ASP A 149 5.83 -25.93 4.50
C ASP A 149 4.90 -24.74 4.20
N MET A 150 3.71 -24.75 4.82
CA MET A 150 2.72 -23.68 4.70
C MET A 150 2.90 -22.54 5.71
N SER A 151 3.94 -22.57 6.53
CA SER A 151 4.26 -21.43 7.40
C SER A 151 4.66 -20.18 6.60
N SER A 152 5.18 -20.37 5.38
CA SER A 152 5.42 -19.32 4.41
C SER A 152 4.67 -19.60 3.11
N PHE A 153 3.74 -18.70 2.76
CA PHE A 153 2.99 -18.79 1.51
C PHE A 153 3.91 -18.78 0.27
N LEU A 154 5.01 -18.02 0.31
CA LEU A 154 5.96 -17.96 -0.80
C LEU A 154 6.68 -19.29 -1.05
N TYR A 155 7.09 -19.99 0.00
CA TYR A 155 7.72 -21.30 -0.11
C TYR A 155 6.77 -22.33 -0.70
N TYR A 156 5.55 -22.39 -0.16
CA TYR A 156 4.49 -23.24 -0.70
C TYR A 156 4.23 -22.97 -2.18
N LYS A 157 4.04 -21.67 -2.56
CA LYS A 157 3.80 -21.30 -3.94
C LYS A 157 4.90 -21.78 -4.87
N ASN A 158 6.16 -21.59 -4.50
CA ASN A 158 7.28 -21.96 -5.37
C ASN A 158 7.50 -23.46 -5.47
N ALA A 159 7.39 -24.19 -4.35
CA ALA A 159 7.45 -25.65 -4.37
C ALA A 159 6.35 -26.26 -5.24
N LEU A 160 5.13 -25.71 -5.13
CA LEU A 160 3.99 -26.20 -5.92
C LEU A 160 4.13 -25.86 -7.40
N LEU A 161 4.57 -24.65 -7.75
CA LEU A 161 4.77 -24.23 -9.16
C LEU A 161 5.88 -25.06 -9.82
N GLY A 162 7.06 -25.16 -9.20
CA GLY A 162 8.16 -25.95 -9.73
C GLY A 162 7.80 -27.44 -9.85
N GLY A 163 7.22 -28.02 -8.79
CA GLY A 163 6.76 -29.42 -8.83
C GLY A 163 5.67 -29.68 -9.87
N ASN A 164 4.73 -28.75 -10.05
CA ASN A 164 3.64 -28.91 -11.01
C ASN A 164 4.12 -28.81 -12.47
N ASN A 165 5.06 -27.89 -12.74
CA ASN A 165 5.67 -27.75 -14.06
C ASN A 165 6.38 -29.05 -14.47
N VAL A 166 7.17 -29.62 -13.57
CA VAL A 166 7.85 -30.91 -13.81
C VAL A 166 6.86 -32.05 -13.95
N LEU A 167 5.81 -32.08 -13.14
CA LEU A 167 4.76 -33.11 -13.23
C LEU A 167 4.05 -33.09 -14.59
N ILE A 168 3.66 -31.92 -15.09
CA ILE A 168 3.01 -31.79 -16.38
C ILE A 168 3.93 -32.24 -17.52
N ASP A 169 5.19 -31.84 -17.48
CA ASP A 169 6.18 -32.23 -18.50
C ASP A 169 6.47 -33.75 -18.47
N GLU A 170 6.57 -34.33 -17.28
CA GLU A 170 6.77 -35.77 -17.13
C GLU A 170 5.52 -36.57 -17.58
N MET A 171 4.33 -36.10 -17.23
CA MET A 171 3.07 -36.70 -17.72
C MET A 171 3.03 -36.71 -19.25
N HIS A 172 3.33 -35.56 -19.89
CA HIS A 172 3.39 -35.46 -21.34
C HIS A 172 4.40 -36.44 -21.95
N THR A 173 5.59 -36.55 -21.37
CA THR A 173 6.62 -37.49 -21.81
C THR A 173 6.17 -38.95 -21.71
N ILE A 174 5.56 -39.34 -20.58
CA ILE A 174 5.08 -40.70 -20.36
C ILE A 174 3.95 -41.06 -21.32
N GLU A 175 3.03 -40.14 -21.58
CA GLU A 175 1.89 -40.39 -22.49
C GLU A 175 2.36 -40.49 -23.94
N LEU A 176 3.29 -39.66 -24.38
CA LEU A 176 3.90 -39.78 -25.72
C LEU A 176 4.57 -41.15 -25.91
N GLN A 177 5.31 -41.64 -24.89
CA GLN A 177 5.89 -42.98 -24.92
C GLN A 177 4.83 -44.09 -25.01
N ARG A 178 3.72 -43.95 -24.31
CA ARG A 178 2.59 -44.90 -24.38
C ARG A 178 1.96 -44.96 -25.76
N TYR A 179 1.74 -43.80 -26.40
CA TYR A 179 1.19 -43.75 -27.76
C TYR A 179 2.21 -44.28 -28.81
N ALA A 180 3.50 -44.05 -28.62
CA ALA A 180 4.52 -44.61 -29.47
C ALA A 180 4.49 -46.14 -29.48
N LEU A 181 4.23 -46.81 -28.36
CA LEU A 181 4.06 -48.26 -28.27
C LEU A 181 2.86 -48.78 -29.07
N THR A 182 1.85 -47.94 -29.31
CA THR A 182 0.65 -48.28 -30.13
C THR A 182 0.83 -47.92 -31.62
N GLY A 183 2.02 -47.41 -32.02
CA GLY A 183 2.33 -47.01 -33.36
C GLY A 183 1.89 -45.58 -33.73
N ILE A 184 1.35 -44.82 -32.78
CA ILE A 184 0.94 -43.43 -32.97
C ILE A 184 2.14 -42.56 -32.57
N THR A 185 2.68 -41.77 -33.50
CA THR A 185 3.89 -40.96 -33.25
C THR A 185 3.74 -39.57 -33.91
N GLY A 186 4.66 -38.66 -33.60
CA GLY A 186 4.71 -37.31 -34.13
C GLY A 186 3.56 -36.42 -33.69
N GLN A 187 3.09 -35.56 -34.61
CA GLN A 187 2.06 -34.55 -34.30
C GLN A 187 0.76 -35.17 -33.79
N GLN A 188 0.35 -36.30 -34.36
CA GLN A 188 -0.87 -36.99 -33.98
C GLN A 188 -0.82 -37.47 -32.48
N ALA A 189 0.33 -37.97 -32.05
CA ALA A 189 0.51 -38.33 -30.63
C ALA A 189 0.45 -37.11 -29.73
N SER A 190 1.12 -36.02 -30.13
CA SER A 190 1.12 -34.76 -29.39
C SER A 190 -0.29 -34.16 -29.24
N ASP A 191 -1.07 -34.16 -30.31
CA ASP A 191 -2.46 -33.65 -30.30
C ASP A 191 -3.39 -34.52 -29.45
N LEU A 192 -3.11 -35.83 -29.33
CA LEU A 192 -3.86 -36.74 -28.45
C LEU A 192 -3.51 -36.56 -26.97
N VAL A 193 -2.23 -36.31 -26.66
CA VAL A 193 -1.76 -36.09 -25.29
C VAL A 193 -2.19 -34.73 -24.76
N GLN A 194 -2.16 -33.72 -25.62
CA GLN A 194 -2.50 -32.34 -25.23
C GLN A 194 -3.49 -31.73 -26.22
N PRO A 195 -4.77 -32.17 -26.18
CA PRO A 195 -5.80 -31.68 -27.12
C PRO A 195 -6.18 -30.22 -26.86
N VAL A 196 -5.83 -29.67 -25.69
CA VAL A 196 -6.03 -28.26 -25.33
C VAL A 196 -4.72 -27.71 -24.79
N VAL A 197 -4.18 -26.72 -25.50
CA VAL A 197 -2.98 -26.00 -25.06
C VAL A 197 -3.40 -24.92 -24.06
N TYR A 198 -2.75 -24.88 -22.91
CA TYR A 198 -2.98 -23.88 -21.87
C TYR A 198 -1.83 -22.88 -21.88
N ASP A 199 -2.15 -21.63 -22.21
CA ASP A 199 -1.19 -20.52 -22.20
C ASP A 199 -1.39 -19.68 -20.92
N ASP A 200 -0.43 -19.74 -19.99
CA ASP A 200 -0.42 -18.89 -18.79
C ASP A 200 0.20 -17.52 -19.11
N VAL A 201 -0.64 -16.54 -19.41
CA VAL A 201 -0.21 -15.16 -19.67
C VAL A 201 -0.38 -14.31 -18.40
N LYS A 202 0.68 -14.06 -17.69
CA LYS A 202 0.72 -13.22 -16.49
C LYS A 202 0.67 -11.74 -16.88
N LEU A 203 -0.50 -11.14 -16.77
CA LEU A 203 -0.68 -9.71 -17.04
C LEU A 203 -0.13 -8.88 -15.87
N TYR A 204 0.48 -7.72 -16.19
CA TYR A 204 0.95 -6.68 -15.26
C TYR A 204 2.11 -7.06 -14.32
N ASN A 205 2.36 -8.32 -14.09
CA ASN A 205 3.47 -8.84 -13.29
C ASN A 205 4.00 -10.14 -13.94
N PRO A 206 4.71 -10.04 -15.08
CA PRO A 206 5.16 -11.21 -15.84
C PRO A 206 6.05 -12.15 -15.04
N ALA A 207 6.90 -11.61 -14.17
CA ALA A 207 7.76 -12.40 -13.29
C ALA A 207 6.99 -13.11 -12.17
N GLY A 208 5.72 -12.74 -11.92
CA GLY A 208 4.96 -13.23 -10.76
C GLY A 208 5.60 -12.85 -9.43
N GLY A 209 6.40 -11.77 -9.43
CA GLY A 209 7.18 -11.32 -8.30
C GLY A 209 6.34 -10.77 -7.16
N PHE A 210 6.80 -11.00 -5.94
CA PHE A 210 6.12 -10.51 -4.74
C PHE A 210 6.28 -8.99 -4.57
N SER A 211 7.46 -8.44 -4.90
CA SER A 211 7.73 -7.00 -4.80
C SER A 211 6.83 -6.19 -5.72
N SER A 212 6.70 -6.58 -6.97
CA SER A 212 5.82 -5.93 -7.95
C SER A 212 4.36 -5.93 -7.54
N PHE A 213 3.92 -6.94 -6.79
CA PHE A 213 2.57 -7.02 -6.22
C PHE A 213 2.40 -6.15 -4.97
N PHE A 214 3.38 -6.22 -4.05
CA PHE A 214 3.23 -5.69 -2.70
C PHE A 214 3.69 -4.22 -2.55
N LEU A 215 4.83 -3.87 -3.15
CA LEU A 215 5.47 -2.59 -2.90
C LEU A 215 4.67 -1.36 -3.35
N PRO A 216 3.98 -1.31 -4.49
CA PRO A 216 3.22 -0.12 -4.87
C PRO A 216 2.20 0.30 -3.82
N ALA A 217 1.52 -0.66 -3.22
CA ALA A 217 0.54 -0.40 -2.15
C ALA A 217 1.22 0.00 -0.84
N LEU A 218 2.34 -0.65 -0.48
CA LEU A 218 3.11 -0.34 0.72
C LEU A 218 3.72 1.06 0.66
N LEU A 219 4.31 1.44 -0.47
CA LEU A 219 4.88 2.77 -0.67
C LEU A 219 3.83 3.87 -0.55
N MET A 220 2.65 3.66 -1.12
CA MET A 220 1.54 4.60 -0.99
C MET A 220 1.07 4.74 0.46
N LEU A 221 1.07 3.63 1.22
CA LEU A 221 0.76 3.65 2.66
C LEU A 221 1.84 4.41 3.46
N ILE A 222 3.12 4.25 3.13
CA ILE A 222 4.24 4.98 3.77
C ILE A 222 4.05 6.49 3.59
N VAL A 223 3.76 6.95 2.38
CA VAL A 223 3.46 8.35 2.10
C VAL A 223 2.28 8.85 2.94
N HIS A 224 1.19 8.07 3.02
CA HIS A 224 0.05 8.39 3.87
C HIS A 224 0.46 8.52 5.33
N GLN A 225 1.18 7.55 5.86
CA GLN A 225 1.54 7.48 7.28
C GLN A 225 2.52 8.59 7.68
N THR A 226 3.53 8.84 6.88
CA THR A 226 4.53 9.88 7.18
C THR A 226 3.94 11.28 7.14
N LEU A 227 3.05 11.57 6.17
CA LEU A 227 2.32 12.82 6.13
C LEU A 227 1.37 12.95 7.34
N PHE A 228 0.63 11.90 7.65
CA PHE A 228 -0.33 11.88 8.74
C PHE A 228 0.35 12.08 10.10
N ILE A 229 1.41 11.29 10.42
CA ILE A 229 2.13 11.40 11.69
C ILE A 229 2.78 12.77 11.88
N GLY A 230 3.40 13.33 10.84
CA GLY A 230 4.01 14.64 10.93
C GLY A 230 3.00 15.76 11.23
N ILE A 231 1.82 15.68 10.64
CA ILE A 231 0.71 16.61 10.94
C ILE A 231 0.23 16.41 12.39
N LEU A 232 0.12 15.15 12.87
CA LEU A 232 -0.28 14.87 14.25
C LEU A 232 0.75 15.40 15.26
N ILE A 233 2.05 15.26 14.98
CA ILE A 233 3.13 15.82 15.81
C ILE A 233 2.99 17.34 15.90
N LEU A 234 2.80 18.02 14.78
CA LEU A 234 2.61 19.47 14.73
C LEU A 234 1.33 19.90 15.47
N CYS A 235 0.23 19.18 15.33
CA CYS A 235 -0.99 19.48 16.06
C CYS A 235 -0.81 19.25 17.59
N GLY A 236 -0.14 18.17 17.96
CA GLY A 236 0.18 17.84 19.36
C GLY A 236 1.05 18.91 20.01
N ASP A 237 2.14 19.32 19.36
CA ASP A 237 3.01 20.41 19.83
C ASP A 237 2.23 21.73 20.03
N ALA A 238 1.39 22.08 19.04
CA ALA A 238 0.57 23.27 19.13
C ALA A 238 -0.44 23.22 20.28
N ASN A 239 -0.97 22.04 20.60
CA ASN A 239 -1.93 21.83 21.65
C ASN A 239 -1.26 21.79 23.03
N GLU A 240 -0.15 21.10 23.18
CA GLU A 240 0.63 20.98 24.40
C GLU A 240 1.18 22.35 24.87
N ASN A 241 1.76 23.09 23.96
CA ASN A 241 2.32 24.41 24.26
C ASN A 241 1.32 25.56 24.25
N HIS A 242 0.02 25.28 24.16
CA HIS A 242 -1.04 26.29 24.05
C HIS A 242 -0.83 27.30 22.89
N ARG A 243 -0.05 26.92 21.88
CA ARG A 243 0.31 27.80 20.74
C ARG A 243 -0.68 27.72 19.59
N ALA A 244 -1.63 26.79 19.60
CA ALA A 244 -2.55 26.56 18.48
C ALA A 244 -3.25 27.85 18.00
N LEU A 245 -3.63 28.74 18.92
CA LEU A 245 -4.22 30.05 18.59
C LEU A 245 -3.18 31.14 18.32
N ARG A 246 -1.96 31.04 18.91
CA ARG A 246 -0.89 32.03 18.71
C ARG A 246 -0.30 31.93 17.28
N LEU A 247 -0.32 30.76 16.69
CA LEU A 247 0.13 30.50 15.31
C LEU A 247 -0.80 31.11 14.27
N ILE A 248 -2.01 31.49 14.66
CA ILE A 248 -2.98 32.14 13.78
C ILE A 248 -2.80 33.66 13.89
N PRO A 249 -2.51 34.38 12.78
CA PRO A 249 -2.44 35.83 12.82
C PRO A 249 -3.69 36.45 13.48
N PRO A 250 -3.53 37.47 14.36
CA PRO A 250 -4.66 38.04 15.13
C PRO A 250 -5.85 38.45 14.26
N ARG A 251 -5.58 38.93 13.05
CA ARG A 251 -6.60 39.33 12.06
C ARG A 251 -7.47 38.15 11.60
N LEU A 252 -6.91 36.92 11.51
CA LEU A 252 -7.57 35.73 11.01
C LEU A 252 -8.33 34.95 12.09
N ARG A 253 -8.01 35.19 13.36
CA ARG A 253 -8.62 34.48 14.48
C ARG A 253 -10.15 34.61 14.51
N ASN A 254 -10.70 35.72 14.07
CA ASN A 254 -12.13 36.01 14.26
C ASN A 254 -13.01 35.70 13.04
N HIS A 255 -12.52 35.82 11.82
CA HIS A 255 -13.39 35.81 10.64
C HIS A 255 -12.96 34.91 9.47
N SER A 256 -11.74 34.33 9.48
CA SER A 256 -11.20 33.68 8.26
C SER A 256 -10.46 32.39 8.52
N ILE A 257 -11.02 31.49 9.35
CA ILE A 257 -10.42 30.19 9.67
C ILE A 257 -10.14 29.36 8.41
N HIS A 258 -11.01 29.44 7.39
CA HIS A 258 -10.80 28.76 6.12
C HIS A 258 -9.47 29.16 5.45
N ARG A 259 -9.02 30.43 5.54
CA ARG A 259 -7.73 30.88 5.01
C ARG A 259 -6.55 30.24 5.74
N VAL A 260 -6.69 30.03 7.06
CA VAL A 260 -5.68 29.32 7.87
C VAL A 260 -5.59 27.87 7.41
N THR A 261 -6.73 27.19 7.24
CA THR A 261 -6.78 25.82 6.75
C THR A 261 -6.14 25.71 5.36
N ILE A 262 -6.51 26.60 4.42
CA ILE A 262 -5.93 26.61 3.07
C ILE A 262 -4.42 26.86 3.09
N GLY A 263 -3.94 27.84 3.87
CA GLY A 263 -2.50 28.16 3.94
C GLY A 263 -1.68 27.00 4.47
N ARG A 264 -2.16 26.29 5.50
CA ARG A 264 -1.52 25.07 6.02
C ARG A 264 -1.56 23.94 5.01
N THR A 265 -2.73 23.67 4.43
CA THR A 265 -2.89 22.61 3.44
C THR A 265 -1.96 22.83 2.25
N LEU A 266 -1.86 24.07 1.75
CA LEU A 266 -0.98 24.42 0.65
C LEU A 266 0.50 24.11 0.99
N CYS A 267 0.92 24.39 2.23
CA CYS A 267 2.26 24.07 2.71
C CYS A 267 2.56 22.57 2.62
N PHE A 268 1.69 21.72 3.17
CA PHE A 268 1.89 20.28 3.14
C PHE A 268 1.82 19.70 1.72
N VAL A 269 0.89 20.18 0.90
CA VAL A 269 0.76 19.71 -0.49
C VAL A 269 2.01 20.06 -1.31
N LEU A 270 2.49 21.29 -1.26
CA LEU A 270 3.68 21.70 -2.00
C LEU A 270 4.94 20.99 -1.53
N LEU A 271 5.03 20.66 -0.23
CA LEU A 271 6.15 19.91 0.32
C LEU A 271 6.10 18.44 -0.10
N TYR A 272 4.90 17.81 -0.06
CA TYR A 272 4.76 16.37 -0.25
C TYR A 272 4.66 15.93 -1.70
N ILE A 273 4.21 16.76 -2.63
CA ILE A 273 4.18 16.40 -4.07
C ILE A 273 5.55 15.91 -4.56
N PRO A 274 6.66 16.66 -4.40
CA PRO A 274 7.96 16.20 -4.87
C PRO A 274 8.46 14.95 -4.12
N ILE A 275 8.23 14.86 -2.81
CA ILE A 275 8.62 13.70 -2.00
C ILE A 275 7.88 12.46 -2.50
N THR A 276 6.56 12.57 -2.67
CA THR A 276 5.72 11.46 -3.14
C THR A 276 6.10 10.99 -4.55
N LEU A 277 6.53 11.92 -5.42
CA LEU A 277 7.04 11.55 -6.74
C LEU A 277 8.34 10.77 -6.68
N ILE A 278 9.24 11.16 -5.78
CA ILE A 278 10.47 10.40 -5.54
C ILE A 278 10.12 8.99 -5.06
N ASP A 279 9.23 8.87 -4.08
CA ASP A 279 8.89 7.60 -3.44
C ASP A 279 8.12 6.65 -4.35
N LEU A 280 7.15 7.17 -5.11
CA LEU A 280 6.20 6.34 -5.85
C LEU A 280 6.56 6.15 -7.33
N TRP A 281 7.44 6.98 -7.86
CA TRP A 281 7.85 6.89 -9.26
C TRP A 281 9.36 6.72 -9.43
N LEU A 282 10.19 7.59 -8.84
CA LEU A 282 11.62 7.60 -9.07
C LEU A 282 12.32 6.38 -8.43
N ILE A 283 12.05 6.10 -7.16
CA ILE A 283 12.69 4.99 -6.44
C ILE A 283 12.31 3.63 -7.07
N PRO A 284 11.04 3.28 -7.30
CA PRO A 284 10.69 2.04 -7.98
C PRO A 284 11.29 1.93 -9.38
N HIS A 285 11.35 3.04 -10.12
CA HIS A 285 12.00 3.07 -11.43
C HIS A 285 13.50 2.77 -11.34
N TRP A 286 14.17 3.30 -10.32
CA TRP A 286 15.59 3.04 -10.06
C TRP A 286 15.88 1.56 -9.76
N PHE A 287 14.95 0.87 -9.12
CA PHE A 287 15.03 -0.57 -8.87
C PHE A 287 14.44 -1.44 -9.99
N ASN A 288 14.20 -0.88 -11.19
CA ASN A 288 13.62 -1.56 -12.35
C ASN A 288 12.30 -2.28 -12.07
N MET A 289 11.48 -1.76 -11.14
CA MET A 289 10.16 -2.30 -10.88
C MET A 289 9.20 -1.97 -12.04
N PRO A 290 8.35 -2.91 -12.45
CA PRO A 290 7.42 -2.68 -13.54
C PRO A 290 6.41 -1.58 -13.18
N GLN A 291 6.41 -0.50 -13.96
CA GLN A 291 5.47 0.62 -13.84
C GLN A 291 4.89 0.90 -15.23
N LEU A 292 3.64 0.50 -15.44
CA LEU A 292 2.92 0.72 -16.70
C LEU A 292 2.19 2.07 -16.74
N GLY A 293 2.02 2.68 -15.56
CA GLY A 293 1.27 3.93 -15.39
C GLY A 293 2.00 5.15 -15.95
N SER A 294 1.27 6.04 -16.64
CA SER A 294 1.83 7.31 -17.08
C SER A 294 2.02 8.27 -15.90
N LEU A 295 3.15 8.96 -15.85
CA LEU A 295 3.46 9.96 -14.82
C LEU A 295 2.37 11.03 -14.69
N ARG A 296 1.74 11.40 -15.81
CA ARG A 296 0.64 12.37 -15.83
C ARG A 296 -0.57 11.89 -15.01
N HIS A 297 -0.99 10.65 -15.19
CA HIS A 297 -2.12 10.09 -14.43
C HIS A 297 -1.78 9.96 -12.95
N ILE A 298 -0.56 9.56 -12.63
CA ILE A 298 -0.05 9.50 -11.25
C ILE A 298 -0.14 10.88 -10.59
N LEU A 299 0.43 11.94 -11.22
CA LEU A 299 0.43 13.30 -10.68
C LEU A 299 -0.97 13.84 -10.41
N VAL A 300 -1.91 13.66 -11.36
CA VAL A 300 -3.28 14.14 -11.21
C VAL A 300 -4.01 13.38 -10.11
N PHE A 301 -3.75 12.08 -9.96
CA PHE A 301 -4.34 11.26 -8.91
C PHE A 301 -3.78 11.59 -7.51
N LEU A 302 -2.48 11.88 -7.41
CA LEU A 302 -1.83 12.21 -6.13
C LEU A 302 -2.33 13.51 -5.51
N LEU A 303 -2.77 14.46 -6.32
CA LEU A 303 -3.24 15.75 -5.80
C LEU A 303 -4.41 15.61 -4.81
N PRO A 304 -5.57 15.00 -5.14
CA PRO A 304 -6.66 14.81 -4.17
C PRO A 304 -6.28 13.86 -3.04
N PHE A 305 -5.37 12.92 -3.26
CA PHE A 305 -4.88 12.04 -2.22
C PHE A 305 -4.12 12.82 -1.13
N ILE A 306 -3.10 13.60 -1.48
CA ILE A 306 -2.31 14.39 -0.53
C ILE A 306 -3.20 15.43 0.17
N LEU A 307 -4.12 16.07 -0.56
CA LEU A 307 -5.11 16.99 0.01
C LEU A 307 -5.98 16.29 1.07
N SER A 308 -6.52 15.12 0.74
CA SER A 308 -7.39 14.36 1.64
C SER A 308 -6.65 13.92 2.91
N VAL A 309 -5.44 13.36 2.78
CA VAL A 309 -4.61 12.95 3.92
C VAL A 309 -4.26 14.15 4.81
N THR A 310 -3.88 15.27 4.21
CA THR A 310 -3.56 16.50 4.95
C THR A 310 -4.75 17.00 5.78
N LEU A 311 -5.91 17.10 5.15
CA LEU A 311 -7.12 17.60 5.79
C LEU A 311 -7.66 16.62 6.85
N PHE A 312 -7.56 15.33 6.60
CA PHE A 312 -7.87 14.29 7.57
C PHE A 312 -6.95 14.38 8.79
N GLY A 313 -5.63 14.47 8.58
CA GLY A 313 -4.63 14.63 9.64
C GLY A 313 -4.86 15.88 10.49
N MET A 314 -5.15 17.03 9.83
CA MET A 314 -5.49 18.27 10.54
C MET A 314 -6.79 18.16 11.35
N SER A 315 -7.81 17.53 10.79
CA SER A 315 -9.09 17.33 11.49
C SER A 315 -8.92 16.46 12.72
N PHE A 316 -8.27 15.32 12.55
CA PHE A 316 -8.01 14.34 13.60
C PHE A 316 -7.06 14.91 14.67
N GLY A 317 -5.94 15.49 14.23
CA GLY A 317 -4.94 16.06 15.13
C GLY A 317 -5.48 17.19 16.01
N ASN A 318 -6.30 18.06 15.44
CA ASN A 318 -6.93 19.14 16.22
C ASN A 318 -7.91 18.64 17.29
N LEU A 319 -8.65 17.56 17.00
CA LEU A 319 -9.71 17.06 17.91
C LEU A 319 -9.15 16.10 18.96
N PHE A 320 -8.28 15.19 18.58
CA PHE A 320 -7.92 14.05 19.41
C PHE A 320 -6.50 14.13 19.99
N VAL A 321 -5.57 14.82 19.32
CA VAL A 321 -4.16 14.87 19.75
C VAL A 321 -3.94 16.04 20.70
N ARG A 322 -3.61 15.75 21.96
CA ARG A 322 -3.36 16.76 23.01
C ARG A 322 -1.89 17.06 23.21
N GLN A 323 -1.04 16.06 23.05
CA GLN A 323 0.40 16.13 23.27
C GLN A 323 1.15 15.61 22.03
N LYS A 324 2.39 16.04 21.86
CA LYS A 324 3.23 15.63 20.74
C LYS A 324 3.38 14.10 20.69
N MET A 325 3.67 13.46 21.81
CA MET A 325 3.84 12.01 21.89
C MET A 325 2.54 11.23 21.62
N SER A 326 1.40 11.75 22.04
CA SER A 326 0.11 11.11 21.76
C SER A 326 -0.20 11.04 20.26
N GLY A 327 0.30 12.01 19.47
CA GLY A 327 0.21 11.97 18.01
C GLY A 327 0.98 10.81 17.39
N VAL A 328 2.18 10.55 17.89
CA VAL A 328 3.00 9.41 17.47
C VAL A 328 2.31 8.09 17.79
N LEU A 329 1.85 7.91 19.02
CA LEU A 329 1.16 6.69 19.45
C LEU A 329 -0.11 6.43 18.62
N CYS A 330 -0.94 7.45 18.43
CA CYS A 330 -2.12 7.33 17.56
C CYS A 330 -1.76 6.82 16.17
N CYS A 331 -0.70 7.35 15.56
CA CYS A 331 -0.29 6.92 14.22
C CYS A 331 0.14 5.45 14.20
N VAL A 332 0.90 4.99 15.19
CA VAL A 332 1.31 3.58 15.30
C VAL A 332 0.10 2.65 15.34
N PHE A 333 -0.91 2.98 16.15
CA PHE A 333 -2.16 2.20 16.19
C PHE A 333 -2.91 2.24 14.85
N PHE A 334 -3.05 3.41 14.25
CA PHE A 334 -3.74 3.54 12.97
C PHE A 334 -2.99 2.84 11.82
N SER A 335 -1.66 2.78 11.84
CA SER A 335 -0.88 2.17 10.76
C SER A 335 -1.25 0.71 10.53
N VAL A 336 -1.36 -0.07 11.59
CA VAL A 336 -1.76 -1.48 11.53
C VAL A 336 -3.17 -1.64 10.98
N ILE A 337 -4.12 -0.85 11.51
CA ILE A 337 -5.52 -0.89 11.06
C ILE A 337 -5.62 -0.53 9.57
N LEU A 338 -4.97 0.54 9.16
CA LEU A 338 -5.02 1.01 7.78
C LEU A 338 -4.36 0.05 6.79
N PHE A 339 -3.29 -0.65 7.21
CA PHE A 339 -2.64 -1.67 6.42
C PHE A 339 -3.62 -2.80 6.05
N PHE A 340 -4.33 -3.35 7.03
CA PHE A 340 -5.29 -4.43 6.79
C PHE A 340 -6.55 -3.96 6.07
N LEU A 341 -7.02 -2.73 6.33
CA LEU A 341 -8.22 -2.19 5.70
C LEU A 341 -7.99 -1.68 4.27
N SER A 342 -6.75 -1.50 3.84
CA SER A 342 -6.42 -0.95 2.51
C SER A 342 -6.88 -1.82 1.33
N GLY A 343 -7.19 -3.09 1.57
CA GLY A 343 -7.51 -4.06 0.52
C GLY A 343 -6.27 -4.72 -0.10
N MET A 344 -5.08 -4.41 0.40
CA MET A 344 -3.82 -4.94 -0.09
C MET A 344 -3.54 -6.37 0.40
N VAL A 345 -3.75 -6.62 1.70
CA VAL A 345 -3.54 -7.93 2.31
C VAL A 345 -4.74 -8.83 2.08
N TRP A 346 -5.95 -8.28 2.21
CA TRP A 346 -7.20 -9.00 2.04
C TRP A 346 -8.08 -8.29 1.01
N PRO A 347 -8.53 -8.98 -0.05
CA PRO A 347 -9.35 -8.38 -1.10
C PRO A 347 -10.62 -7.74 -0.53
N GLN A 348 -10.92 -6.51 -0.94
CA GLN A 348 -12.11 -5.79 -0.45
C GLN A 348 -13.42 -6.48 -0.80
N SER A 349 -13.47 -7.23 -1.91
CA SER A 349 -14.62 -8.04 -2.29
C SER A 349 -15.03 -9.07 -1.24
N ASN A 350 -14.07 -9.52 -0.43
CA ASN A 350 -14.25 -10.54 0.60
C ASN A 350 -14.38 -9.94 2.01
N MET A 351 -14.35 -8.60 2.13
CA MET A 351 -14.54 -7.94 3.42
C MET A 351 -16.02 -7.89 3.79
N PRO A 352 -16.40 -8.12 5.07
CA PRO A 352 -17.74 -7.83 5.55
C PRO A 352 -18.09 -6.35 5.28
N ARG A 353 -19.37 -6.11 4.91
CA ARG A 353 -19.85 -4.78 4.48
C ARG A 353 -19.53 -3.64 5.45
N PHE A 354 -19.56 -3.93 6.75
CA PHE A 354 -19.20 -2.94 7.78
C PHE A 354 -17.75 -2.46 7.62
N TRP A 355 -16.78 -3.38 7.53
CA TRP A 355 -15.36 -3.07 7.38
C TRP A 355 -15.04 -2.42 6.03
N TYR A 356 -15.73 -2.85 4.98
CA TYR A 356 -15.64 -2.22 3.68
C TYR A 356 -16.03 -0.73 3.73
N LEU A 357 -17.19 -0.40 4.31
CA LEU A 357 -17.64 0.99 4.46
C LEU A 357 -16.74 1.79 5.40
N PHE A 358 -16.31 1.17 6.50
CA PHE A 358 -15.40 1.80 7.47
C PHE A 358 -14.04 2.13 6.84
N SER A 359 -13.50 1.26 5.99
CA SER A 359 -12.22 1.49 5.30
C SER A 359 -12.24 2.74 4.42
N HIS A 360 -13.38 3.06 3.81
CA HIS A 360 -13.53 4.22 2.94
C HIS A 360 -13.59 5.56 3.69
N ILE A 361 -13.62 5.56 5.01
CA ILE A 361 -13.40 6.77 5.81
C ILE A 361 -11.94 7.23 5.69
N PHE A 362 -11.00 6.32 5.48
CA PHE A 362 -9.58 6.64 5.44
C PHE A 362 -9.11 6.93 4.02
N PRO A 363 -8.35 8.02 3.79
CA PRO A 363 -7.80 8.33 2.47
C PRO A 363 -6.85 7.26 1.92
N SER A 364 -6.24 6.45 2.80
CA SER A 364 -5.34 5.36 2.41
C SER A 364 -6.03 4.33 1.52
N THR A 365 -7.28 3.98 1.80
CA THR A 365 -8.01 2.93 1.06
C THR A 365 -8.23 3.29 -0.42
N PRO A 366 -8.96 4.35 -0.78
CA PRO A 366 -9.10 4.73 -2.19
C PRO A 366 -7.77 5.18 -2.80
N GLY A 367 -6.85 5.74 -2.00
CA GLY A 367 -5.53 6.14 -2.45
C GLY A 367 -4.69 4.96 -2.93
N ILE A 368 -4.57 3.92 -2.12
CA ILE A 368 -3.79 2.71 -2.46
C ILE A 368 -4.40 1.99 -3.66
N GLN A 369 -5.72 1.78 -3.66
CA GLN A 369 -6.38 1.04 -4.73
C GLN A 369 -6.30 1.75 -6.08
N GLY A 370 -6.57 3.04 -6.13
CA GLY A 370 -6.43 3.82 -7.34
C GLY A 370 -4.99 3.89 -7.82
N PHE A 371 -4.03 4.12 -6.92
CA PHE A 371 -2.61 4.20 -7.28
C PHE A 371 -2.07 2.86 -7.82
N VAL A 372 -2.36 1.73 -7.17
CA VAL A 372 -1.93 0.41 -7.64
C VAL A 372 -2.46 0.14 -9.04
N ARG A 373 -3.74 0.41 -9.32
CA ARG A 373 -4.31 0.25 -10.66
C ARG A 373 -3.65 1.15 -11.69
N ILE A 374 -3.36 2.40 -11.36
CA ILE A 374 -2.65 3.31 -12.27
C ILE A 374 -1.22 2.85 -12.47
N SER A 375 -0.46 2.59 -11.39
CA SER A 375 0.97 2.30 -11.46
C SER A 375 1.26 0.94 -12.08
N THR A 376 0.60 -0.13 -11.61
CA THR A 376 0.91 -1.51 -12.04
C THR A 376 0.13 -1.95 -13.26
N MET A 377 -1.14 -1.52 -13.41
CA MET A 377 -1.99 -1.94 -14.52
C MET A 377 -2.05 -0.91 -15.67
N GLY A 378 -1.43 0.27 -15.49
CA GLY A 378 -1.50 1.34 -16.48
C GLY A 378 -2.88 1.97 -16.64
N ALA A 379 -3.76 1.84 -15.63
CA ALA A 379 -5.13 2.34 -15.69
C ALA A 379 -5.17 3.88 -15.87
N THR A 380 -6.14 4.34 -16.65
CA THR A 380 -6.43 5.75 -16.84
C THR A 380 -7.25 6.31 -15.67
N LEU A 381 -7.29 7.64 -15.53
CA LEU A 381 -8.14 8.30 -14.52
C LEU A 381 -9.63 7.97 -14.67
N ALA A 382 -10.09 7.69 -15.89
CA ALA A 382 -11.47 7.30 -16.14
C ALA A 382 -11.81 5.92 -15.55
N GLU A 383 -10.84 4.99 -15.58
CA GLU A 383 -10.99 3.65 -15.04
C GLU A 383 -10.92 3.61 -13.49
N VAL A 384 -10.19 4.55 -12.87
CA VAL A 384 -10.14 4.71 -11.41
C VAL A 384 -11.03 5.86 -10.92
N ARG A 385 -12.07 6.22 -11.68
CA ARG A 385 -12.96 7.34 -11.35
C ARG A 385 -13.63 7.23 -9.98
N HIS A 386 -13.93 6.02 -9.54
CA HIS A 386 -14.57 5.78 -8.25
C HIS A 386 -13.65 6.19 -7.10
N GLU A 387 -12.42 5.71 -7.10
CA GLU A 387 -11.40 6.03 -6.10
C GLU A 387 -11.04 7.52 -6.15
N TYR A 388 -10.90 8.08 -7.35
CA TYR A 388 -10.58 9.49 -7.58
C TYR A 388 -11.69 10.42 -7.07
N LEU A 389 -12.96 10.11 -7.35
CA LEU A 389 -14.10 10.89 -6.84
C LEU A 389 -14.26 10.74 -5.33
N THR A 390 -14.04 9.55 -4.78
CA THR A 390 -14.05 9.30 -3.33
C THR A 390 -13.04 10.19 -2.62
N LEU A 391 -11.81 10.32 -3.15
CA LEU A 391 -10.80 11.22 -2.61
C LEU A 391 -11.27 12.69 -2.64
N TRP A 392 -11.90 13.15 -3.72
CA TRP A 392 -12.43 14.51 -3.77
C TRP A 392 -13.58 14.75 -2.79
N VAL A 393 -14.47 13.78 -2.61
CA VAL A 393 -15.52 13.84 -1.57
C VAL A 393 -14.88 13.94 -0.18
N GLN A 394 -13.87 13.13 0.08
CA GLN A 394 -13.11 13.17 1.34
C GLN A 394 -12.43 14.55 1.54
N VAL A 395 -11.84 15.14 0.50
CA VAL A 395 -11.28 16.51 0.56
C VAL A 395 -12.32 17.51 1.04
N LEU A 396 -13.53 17.49 0.48
CA LEU A 396 -14.60 18.40 0.86
C LEU A 396 -15.04 18.19 2.32
N VAL A 397 -15.27 16.92 2.70
CA VAL A 397 -15.69 16.56 4.07
C VAL A 397 -14.62 16.95 5.08
N TYR A 398 -13.36 16.60 4.82
CA TYR A 398 -12.27 16.89 5.75
C TYR A 398 -11.88 18.36 5.77
N PHE A 399 -12.10 19.12 4.72
CA PHE A 399 -11.95 20.56 4.76
C PHE A 399 -12.97 21.20 5.72
N CYS A 400 -14.23 20.77 5.66
CA CYS A 400 -15.28 21.25 6.57
C CYS A 400 -14.96 20.86 8.03
N THR A 401 -14.54 19.61 8.29
CA THR A 401 -14.21 19.14 9.62
C THR A 401 -12.93 19.79 10.18
N ALA A 402 -11.92 20.05 9.34
CA ALA A 402 -10.72 20.79 9.76
C ALA A 402 -11.05 22.24 10.15
N CYS A 403 -11.89 22.91 9.37
CA CYS A 403 -12.37 24.25 9.74
C CYS A 403 -13.21 24.26 11.03
N ALA A 404 -14.07 23.24 11.23
CA ALA A 404 -14.88 23.09 12.41
C ALA A 404 -14.04 22.80 13.65
N SER A 405 -13.03 21.91 13.55
CA SER A 405 -12.12 21.56 14.65
C SER A 405 -11.30 22.76 15.14
N LEU A 406 -10.82 23.61 14.23
CA LEU A 406 -10.16 24.86 14.61
C LEU A 406 -11.10 25.85 15.31
N ARG A 407 -12.38 25.92 14.89
CA ARG A 407 -13.40 26.75 15.57
C ARG A 407 -13.68 26.23 16.97
N PHE A 408 -13.75 24.92 17.15
CA PHE A 408 -13.98 24.26 18.43
C PHE A 408 -12.84 24.59 19.41
N ILE A 409 -11.58 24.39 19.02
CA ILE A 409 -10.42 24.74 19.87
C ILE A 409 -10.49 26.21 20.31
N LYS A 410 -10.87 27.13 19.41
CA LYS A 410 -11.00 28.53 19.73
C LYS A 410 -12.08 28.82 20.77
N LYS A 411 -13.23 28.15 20.70
CA LYS A 411 -14.34 28.36 21.63
C LYS A 411 -14.00 27.88 23.04
N TYR A 412 -13.43 26.68 23.16
CA TYR A 412 -13.16 26.04 24.46
C TYR A 412 -11.89 26.53 25.16
N ARG A 413 -10.96 27.18 24.49
CA ARG A 413 -9.75 27.74 25.09
C ARG A 413 -9.84 29.24 25.42
N LYS A 414 -10.98 29.89 25.18
CA LYS A 414 -11.29 31.25 25.66
C LYS A 414 -11.98 31.26 27.05
N SER A 415 -12.49 30.15 27.49
CA SER A 415 -12.97 29.92 28.86
C SER A 415 -11.85 29.35 29.72
#